data_b30194b7641c241aa1decab53254e4df
#
_entry.id   b30194b7641c241aa1decab53254e4df
#
_cell.length_a   1.000
_cell.length_b   1.000
_cell.length_c   1.000
_cell.angle_alpha   90.00
_cell.angle_beta   90.00
_cell.angle_gamma   90.00
#
_symmetry.space_group_name_H-M   'P 1'
#
loop_
_entity.id
_entity.type
_entity.pdbx_description
1 polymer ?
#
loop_
_entity_poly.entity_id
_entity_poly.type
_entity_poly.pdbx_seq_one_letter_code
_entity_poly.pdbx_strand_id
1 'polypeptide(L)'
;MDLLYAIAGLRTPFWDSFFEAFTFLGYQTAVVVVICALYWAIDKDLATRVGLGFFFSGLLVQGLKITFRVPRPWVIDPEFLPVGDSMREATGYSFPSGHTQSATSLWMPLGLVSRKWGLRILFFLIALGVAFSRLYLGVHTPLDVGVALALSGGIALVVHFLWDRLRERRGMISWIMLAFALFVMVYALILWKTGVITEEYADGACKAASVGMGFALGLWLEGRLVNFKVEGPWYIRLLRVPVGLCGVLAIQNLPKIIFGDLLWVTIFRYFLLALWVSFLYPIIFAKCEGYMGKKSQ
;
A
#
# COMPACT_ATOMS: atom_id res chain seq x y z
N MET A 1 -5.20 -15.00 -23.22
CA MET A 1 -4.49 -13.95 -24.01
C MET A 1 -5.43 -13.18 -24.95
N ASP A 2 -6.48 -13.79 -25.50
CA ASP A 2 -7.36 -13.15 -26.52
C ASP A 2 -7.90 -11.77 -26.12
N LEU A 3 -8.37 -11.62 -24.87
CA LEU A 3 -8.85 -10.31 -24.38
C LEU A 3 -7.71 -9.27 -24.32
N LEU A 4 -6.49 -9.67 -23.97
CA LEU A 4 -5.34 -8.74 -23.95
C LEU A 4 -4.98 -8.30 -25.38
N TYR A 5 -5.02 -9.19 -26.36
CA TYR A 5 -4.81 -8.83 -27.77
C TYR A 5 -5.92 -7.93 -28.29
N ALA A 6 -7.19 -8.19 -27.94
CA ALA A 6 -8.30 -7.31 -28.27
C ALA A 6 -8.12 -5.90 -27.69
N ILE A 7 -7.68 -5.78 -26.43
CA ILE A 7 -7.38 -4.49 -25.80
C ILE A 7 -6.14 -3.84 -26.45
N ALA A 8 -5.12 -4.63 -26.82
CA ALA A 8 -3.92 -4.12 -27.50
C ALA A 8 -4.27 -3.51 -28.87
N GLY A 9 -5.29 -4.02 -29.56
CA GLY A 9 -5.80 -3.44 -30.80
C GLY A 9 -6.41 -2.03 -30.65
N LEU A 10 -6.70 -1.59 -29.42
CA LEU A 10 -7.20 -0.24 -29.11
C LEU A 10 -6.08 0.76 -28.75
N ARG A 11 -4.81 0.32 -28.75
CA ARG A 11 -3.67 1.17 -28.38
C ARG A 11 -3.44 2.26 -29.40
N THR A 12 -3.23 3.46 -28.90
CA THR A 12 -2.83 4.65 -29.66
C THR A 12 -1.89 5.48 -28.81
N PRO A 13 -1.01 6.32 -29.35
CA PRO A 13 -0.07 7.15 -28.56
C PRO A 13 -0.77 8.00 -27.49
N PHE A 14 -1.98 8.48 -27.77
CA PHE A 14 -2.78 9.24 -26.81
C PHE A 14 -3.22 8.37 -25.61
N TRP A 15 -3.81 7.22 -25.88
CA TRP A 15 -4.30 6.32 -24.82
C TRP A 15 -3.15 5.64 -24.07
N ASP A 16 -2.03 5.39 -24.73
CA ASP A 16 -0.83 4.86 -24.09
C ASP A 16 -0.33 5.82 -23.01
N SER A 17 -0.10 7.10 -23.38
CA SER A 17 0.30 8.16 -22.44
C SER A 17 -0.74 8.40 -21.35
N PHE A 18 -2.03 8.35 -21.70
CA PHE A 18 -3.11 8.52 -20.73
C PHE A 18 -3.09 7.41 -19.66
N PHE A 19 -3.02 6.14 -20.06
CA PHE A 19 -3.04 5.03 -19.10
C PHE A 19 -1.73 4.87 -18.35
N GLU A 20 -0.58 5.24 -18.93
CA GLU A 20 0.69 5.38 -18.21
C GLU A 20 0.59 6.43 -17.10
N ALA A 21 0.05 7.60 -17.38
CA ALA A 21 -0.18 8.63 -16.37
C ALA A 21 -1.26 8.22 -15.34
N PHE A 22 -2.36 7.61 -15.81
CA PHE A 22 -3.47 7.24 -14.94
C PHE A 22 -3.10 6.13 -13.94
N THR A 23 -2.26 5.17 -14.35
CA THR A 23 -1.81 4.09 -13.46
C THR A 23 -1.02 4.61 -12.25
N PHE A 24 -0.49 5.84 -12.31
CA PHE A 24 0.20 6.49 -11.19
C PHE A 24 -0.69 6.58 -9.93
N LEU A 25 -2.01 6.72 -10.10
CA LEU A 25 -2.97 6.72 -8.99
C LEU A 25 -3.06 5.38 -8.24
N GLY A 26 -2.44 4.34 -8.74
CA GLY A 26 -2.28 3.03 -8.11
C GLY A 26 -0.86 2.72 -7.65
N TYR A 27 0.10 3.61 -7.82
CA TYR A 27 1.45 3.42 -7.29
C TYR A 27 1.44 3.41 -5.77
N GLN A 28 2.14 2.45 -5.18
CA GLN A 28 2.24 2.33 -3.71
C GLN A 28 2.74 3.61 -3.06
N THR A 29 3.71 4.29 -3.68
CA THR A 29 4.25 5.56 -3.18
C THR A 29 3.18 6.64 -3.13
N ALA A 30 2.38 6.79 -4.18
CA ALA A 30 1.29 7.77 -4.22
C ALA A 30 0.24 7.47 -3.13
N VAL A 31 -0.15 6.20 -2.97
CA VAL A 31 -1.08 5.75 -1.93
C VAL A 31 -0.54 6.04 -0.53
N VAL A 32 0.73 5.75 -0.27
CA VAL A 32 1.38 6.01 1.03
C VAL A 32 1.42 7.51 1.34
N VAL A 33 1.72 8.37 0.36
CA VAL A 33 1.69 9.83 0.55
C VAL A 33 0.29 10.32 0.96
N VAL A 34 -0.76 9.79 0.31
CA VAL A 34 -2.16 10.13 0.68
C VAL A 34 -2.49 9.62 2.08
N ILE A 35 -2.09 8.40 2.44
CA ILE A 35 -2.29 7.86 3.79
C ILE A 35 -1.57 8.74 4.84
N CYS A 36 -0.33 9.16 4.58
CA CYS A 36 0.42 10.05 5.46
C CYS A 36 -0.29 11.41 5.64
N ALA A 37 -0.77 12.01 4.55
CA ALA A 37 -1.50 13.27 4.60
C ALA A 37 -2.81 13.14 5.40
N LEU A 38 -3.58 12.07 5.16
CA LEU A 38 -4.77 11.76 5.95
C LEU A 38 -4.43 11.58 7.42
N TYR A 39 -3.40 10.79 7.74
CA TYR A 39 -3.05 10.41 9.10
C TYR A 39 -2.55 11.58 9.95
N TRP A 40 -1.71 12.43 9.38
CA TRP A 40 -1.07 13.51 10.13
C TRP A 40 -1.85 14.82 10.11
N ALA A 41 -2.65 15.08 9.07
CA ALA A 41 -3.20 16.42 8.83
C ALA A 41 -4.72 16.52 8.66
N ILE A 42 -5.41 15.44 8.25
CA ILE A 42 -6.81 15.50 7.81
C ILE A 42 -7.73 14.72 8.76
N ASP A 43 -7.60 13.38 8.78
CA ASP A 43 -8.47 12.47 9.54
C ASP A 43 -7.72 11.18 9.85
N LYS A 44 -7.26 11.07 11.10
CA LYS A 44 -6.53 9.89 11.61
C LYS A 44 -7.36 8.62 11.56
N ASP A 45 -8.66 8.72 11.81
CA ASP A 45 -9.56 7.58 11.84
C ASP A 45 -9.75 7.00 10.43
N LEU A 46 -10.00 7.86 9.45
CA LEU A 46 -10.07 7.48 8.04
C LEU A 46 -8.73 6.92 7.54
N ALA A 47 -7.62 7.56 7.87
CA ALA A 47 -6.28 7.07 7.52
C ALA A 47 -6.01 5.68 8.10
N THR A 48 -6.46 5.41 9.33
CA THR A 48 -6.31 4.09 9.96
C THR A 48 -7.16 3.03 9.24
N ARG A 49 -8.40 3.36 8.82
CA ARG A 49 -9.24 2.47 8.00
C ARG A 49 -8.54 2.10 6.68
N VAL A 50 -8.10 3.14 5.95
CA VAL A 50 -7.39 2.96 4.67
C VAL A 50 -6.11 2.16 4.88
N GLY A 51 -5.31 2.51 5.88
CA GLY A 51 -4.04 1.84 6.20
C GLY A 51 -4.24 0.35 6.55
N LEU A 52 -5.21 0.01 7.38
CA LEU A 52 -5.54 -1.38 7.69
C LEU A 52 -5.90 -2.15 6.42
N GLY A 53 -6.80 -1.62 5.59
CA GLY A 53 -7.18 -2.24 4.32
C GLY A 53 -6.00 -2.42 3.38
N PHE A 54 -5.18 -1.38 3.23
CA PHE A 54 -4.01 -1.37 2.35
C PHE A 54 -2.95 -2.40 2.77
N PHE A 55 -2.59 -2.43 4.05
CA PHE A 55 -1.53 -3.33 4.52
C PHE A 55 -2.00 -4.79 4.63
N PHE A 56 -3.23 -5.07 5.08
CA PHE A 56 -3.76 -6.43 5.09
C PHE A 56 -3.89 -7.00 3.68
N SER A 57 -4.45 -6.24 2.73
CA SER A 57 -4.58 -6.69 1.34
C SER A 57 -3.21 -6.80 0.66
N GLY A 58 -2.26 -5.89 0.97
CA GLY A 58 -0.89 -5.94 0.47
C GLY A 58 -0.15 -7.20 0.92
N LEU A 59 -0.24 -7.56 2.21
CA LEU A 59 0.31 -8.80 2.75
C LEU A 59 -0.27 -10.02 2.05
N LEU A 60 -1.61 -10.06 1.88
CA LEU A 60 -2.30 -11.16 1.23
C LEU A 60 -1.86 -11.29 -0.24
N VAL A 61 -1.85 -10.18 -0.99
CA VAL A 61 -1.44 -10.16 -2.40
C VAL A 61 0.01 -10.59 -2.56
N GLN A 62 0.92 -10.14 -1.70
CA GLN A 62 2.33 -10.55 -1.79
C GLN A 62 2.53 -12.01 -1.38
N GLY A 63 1.82 -12.50 -0.37
CA GLY A 63 1.80 -13.92 -0.03
C GLY A 63 1.32 -14.79 -1.19
N LEU A 64 0.21 -14.40 -1.85
CA LEU A 64 -0.31 -15.12 -3.02
C LEU A 64 0.64 -15.07 -4.22
N LYS A 65 1.35 -13.95 -4.45
CA LYS A 65 2.36 -13.84 -5.52
C LYS A 65 3.43 -14.91 -5.40
N ILE A 66 4.05 -15.05 -4.24
CA ILE A 66 5.13 -16.02 -4.03
C ILE A 66 4.62 -17.45 -3.91
N THR A 67 3.32 -17.66 -3.65
CA THR A 67 2.67 -18.98 -3.63
C THR A 67 2.37 -19.46 -5.05
N PHE A 68 1.62 -18.67 -5.83
CA PHE A 68 1.15 -19.08 -7.16
C PHE A 68 2.20 -18.89 -8.26
N ARG A 69 3.10 -17.94 -8.13
CA ARG A 69 4.25 -17.69 -9.03
C ARG A 69 3.87 -17.59 -10.50
N VAL A 70 2.71 -16.97 -10.78
CA VAL A 70 2.20 -16.82 -12.14
C VAL A 70 3.10 -15.89 -12.95
N PRO A 71 3.59 -16.31 -14.13
CA PRO A 71 4.43 -15.49 -14.98
C PRO A 71 3.62 -14.32 -15.59
N ARG A 72 4.33 -13.29 -16.02
CA ARG A 72 3.73 -12.13 -16.68
C ARG A 72 3.24 -12.44 -18.10
N PRO A 73 2.30 -11.67 -18.67
CA PRO A 73 1.77 -11.91 -20.01
C PRO A 73 2.84 -12.07 -21.09
N TRP A 74 3.87 -11.21 -21.11
CA TRP A 74 4.97 -11.31 -22.07
C TRP A 74 5.96 -12.47 -21.83
N VAL A 75 5.90 -13.11 -20.67
CA VAL A 75 6.65 -14.33 -20.39
C VAL A 75 5.86 -15.56 -20.87
N ILE A 76 4.52 -15.48 -20.80
CA ILE A 76 3.61 -16.52 -21.30
C ILE A 76 3.59 -16.51 -22.83
N ASP A 77 3.56 -15.33 -23.42
CA ASP A 77 3.50 -15.11 -24.85
C ASP A 77 4.53 -14.00 -25.22
N PRO A 78 5.73 -14.38 -25.71
CA PRO A 78 6.79 -13.43 -26.03
C PRO A 78 6.46 -12.47 -27.19
N GLU A 79 5.43 -12.75 -28.00
CA GLU A 79 4.97 -11.85 -29.06
C GLU A 79 4.07 -10.73 -28.52
N PHE A 80 3.55 -10.91 -27.31
CA PHE A 80 2.70 -9.91 -26.66
C PHE A 80 3.55 -8.87 -25.91
N LEU A 81 3.65 -7.65 -26.45
CA LEU A 81 4.47 -6.57 -25.88
C LEU A 81 3.61 -5.62 -25.01
N PRO A 82 4.06 -5.31 -23.77
CA PRO A 82 3.49 -4.24 -22.95
C PRO A 82 3.74 -2.85 -23.58
N VAL A 83 2.96 -1.86 -23.15
CA VAL A 83 3.10 -0.47 -23.58
C VAL A 83 4.32 0.19 -22.89
N GLY A 84 5.13 0.89 -23.65
CA GLY A 84 6.22 1.76 -23.16
C GLY A 84 7.15 1.10 -22.14
N ASP A 85 7.48 1.81 -21.06
CA ASP A 85 8.34 1.32 -19.98
C ASP A 85 7.59 0.48 -18.92
N SER A 86 6.30 0.21 -19.12
CA SER A 86 5.45 -0.55 -18.16
C SER A 86 6.02 -1.93 -17.81
N MET A 87 6.75 -2.56 -18.73
CA MET A 87 7.45 -3.83 -18.50
C MET A 87 8.52 -3.70 -17.42
N ARG A 88 9.33 -2.63 -17.44
CA ARG A 88 10.43 -2.39 -16.47
C ARG A 88 9.89 -2.11 -15.07
N GLU A 89 8.73 -1.45 -14.98
CA GLU A 89 8.09 -1.13 -13.71
C GLU A 89 7.34 -2.30 -13.10
N ALA A 90 6.98 -3.29 -13.91
CA ALA A 90 6.22 -4.46 -13.50
C ALA A 90 7.13 -5.56 -12.94
N THR A 91 7.68 -5.36 -11.75
CA THR A 91 8.54 -6.34 -11.05
C THR A 91 7.73 -7.49 -10.44
N GLY A 92 8.39 -8.64 -10.24
CA GLY A 92 7.81 -9.80 -9.57
C GLY A 92 6.73 -10.53 -10.39
N TYR A 93 6.10 -11.52 -9.76
CA TYR A 93 5.05 -12.34 -10.38
C TYR A 93 3.79 -11.53 -10.74
N SER A 94 3.02 -12.04 -11.74
CA SER A 94 1.85 -11.35 -12.25
C SER A 94 0.68 -11.35 -11.25
N PHE A 95 0.31 -12.52 -10.75
CA PHE A 95 -0.90 -12.74 -9.96
C PHE A 95 -0.68 -12.62 -8.45
N PRO A 96 -1.55 -11.90 -7.74
CA PRO A 96 -2.52 -10.88 -8.18
C PRO A 96 -1.87 -9.50 -8.44
N SER A 97 -2.63 -8.57 -9.07
CA SER A 97 -2.13 -7.23 -9.41
C SER A 97 -1.90 -6.32 -8.20
N GLY A 98 -0.65 -5.87 -7.99
CA GLY A 98 -0.30 -4.95 -6.90
C GLY A 98 -0.85 -3.53 -7.07
N HIS A 99 -0.82 -2.97 -8.29
CA HIS A 99 -1.39 -1.65 -8.57
C HIS A 99 -2.91 -1.61 -8.35
N THR A 100 -3.60 -2.65 -8.82
CA THR A 100 -5.04 -2.80 -8.58
C THR A 100 -5.35 -2.89 -7.10
N GLN A 101 -4.57 -3.70 -6.34
CA GLN A 101 -4.69 -3.78 -4.88
C GLN A 101 -4.51 -2.41 -4.22
N SER A 102 -3.44 -1.69 -4.56
CA SER A 102 -3.12 -0.40 -3.96
C SER A 102 -4.20 0.64 -4.24
N ALA A 103 -4.62 0.76 -5.50
CA ALA A 103 -5.69 1.68 -5.90
C ALA A 103 -7.01 1.35 -5.21
N THR A 104 -7.43 0.08 -5.21
CA THR A 104 -8.68 -0.35 -4.57
C THR A 104 -8.67 -0.07 -3.07
N SER A 105 -7.55 -0.35 -2.40
CA SER A 105 -7.41 -0.15 -0.95
C SER A 105 -7.39 1.32 -0.53
N LEU A 106 -7.08 2.25 -1.42
CA LEU A 106 -7.18 3.68 -1.17
C LEU A 106 -8.52 4.26 -1.59
N TRP A 107 -8.86 4.11 -2.88
CA TRP A 107 -9.96 4.85 -3.47
C TRP A 107 -11.33 4.31 -3.05
N MET A 108 -11.47 3.01 -2.87
CA MET A 108 -12.74 2.41 -2.45
C MET A 108 -13.16 2.84 -1.04
N PRO A 109 -12.33 2.81 0.03
CA PRO A 109 -12.70 3.34 1.34
C PRO A 109 -13.05 4.84 1.31
N LEU A 110 -12.33 5.66 0.53
CA LEU A 110 -12.66 7.08 0.36
C LEU A 110 -14.05 7.25 -0.28
N GLY A 111 -14.39 6.40 -1.26
CA GLY A 111 -15.72 6.37 -1.85
C GLY A 111 -16.79 5.94 -0.85
N LEU A 112 -16.54 4.90 -0.05
CA LEU A 112 -17.51 4.38 0.92
C LEU A 112 -17.86 5.39 2.03
N VAL A 113 -16.89 6.18 2.49
CA VAL A 113 -17.12 7.21 3.53
C VAL A 113 -17.63 8.54 2.96
N SER A 114 -17.53 8.76 1.65
CA SER A 114 -17.96 10.01 1.03
C SER A 114 -19.47 10.21 1.14
N ARG A 115 -19.88 11.38 1.61
CA ARG A 115 -21.31 11.77 1.66
C ARG A 115 -21.82 12.30 0.31
N LYS A 116 -20.93 12.82 -0.54
CA LYS A 116 -21.27 13.37 -1.85
C LYS A 116 -21.27 12.26 -2.89
N TRP A 117 -22.41 12.01 -3.51
CA TRP A 117 -22.58 10.93 -4.50
C TRP A 117 -21.59 11.02 -5.66
N GLY A 118 -21.36 12.24 -6.19
CA GLY A 118 -20.37 12.45 -7.26
C GLY A 118 -18.95 12.05 -6.88
N LEU A 119 -18.50 12.36 -5.65
CA LEU A 119 -17.18 11.94 -5.16
C LEU A 119 -17.12 10.42 -4.95
N ARG A 120 -18.22 9.81 -4.49
CA ARG A 120 -18.31 8.35 -4.36
C ARG A 120 -18.08 7.68 -5.71
N ILE A 121 -18.82 8.09 -6.73
CA ILE A 121 -18.67 7.58 -8.11
C ILE A 121 -17.24 7.81 -8.61
N LEU A 122 -16.70 9.02 -8.44
CA LEU A 122 -15.34 9.37 -8.87
C LEU A 122 -14.30 8.42 -8.28
N PHE A 123 -14.32 8.17 -6.98
CA PHE A 123 -13.36 7.29 -6.33
C PHE A 123 -13.46 5.84 -6.80
N PHE A 124 -14.68 5.32 -7.00
CA PHE A 124 -14.86 4.00 -7.59
C PHE A 124 -14.37 3.93 -9.04
N LEU A 125 -14.61 4.96 -9.85
CA LEU A 125 -14.11 5.03 -11.23
C LEU A 125 -12.58 5.12 -11.27
N ILE A 126 -11.94 5.81 -10.33
CA ILE A 126 -10.46 5.82 -10.24
C ILE A 126 -9.94 4.41 -9.96
N ALA A 127 -10.51 3.70 -8.98
CA ALA A 127 -10.06 2.35 -8.66
C ALA A 127 -10.22 1.39 -9.86
N LEU A 128 -11.38 1.43 -10.53
CA LEU A 128 -11.64 0.62 -11.73
C LEU A 128 -10.79 1.04 -12.93
N GLY A 129 -10.55 2.35 -13.10
CA GLY A 129 -9.71 2.88 -14.16
C GLY A 129 -8.24 2.45 -14.01
N VAL A 130 -7.70 2.46 -12.77
CA VAL A 130 -6.36 1.89 -12.50
C VAL A 130 -6.35 0.39 -12.77
N ALA A 131 -7.38 -0.35 -12.36
CA ALA A 131 -7.50 -1.77 -12.66
C ALA A 131 -7.49 -2.04 -14.17
N PHE A 132 -8.26 -1.27 -14.94
CA PHE A 132 -8.29 -1.36 -16.41
C PHE A 132 -6.95 -0.95 -17.04
N SER A 133 -6.29 0.08 -16.54
CA SER A 133 -4.98 0.50 -17.05
C SER A 133 -3.96 -0.64 -17.06
N ARG A 134 -4.03 -1.57 -16.09
CA ARG A 134 -3.09 -2.71 -16.02
C ARG A 134 -3.32 -3.73 -17.12
N LEU A 135 -4.58 -3.87 -17.58
CA LEU A 135 -4.94 -4.67 -18.75
C LEU A 135 -4.51 -3.98 -20.03
N TYR A 136 -4.80 -2.69 -20.15
CA TYR A 136 -4.46 -1.88 -21.32
C TYR A 136 -2.94 -1.85 -21.56
N LEU A 137 -2.16 -1.59 -20.50
CA LEU A 137 -0.69 -1.58 -20.56
C LEU A 137 -0.10 -2.98 -20.81
N GLY A 138 -0.90 -4.04 -20.69
CA GLY A 138 -0.49 -5.41 -21.02
C GLY A 138 0.36 -6.08 -19.95
N VAL A 139 0.36 -5.58 -18.71
CA VAL A 139 1.22 -6.07 -17.63
C VAL A 139 0.56 -7.07 -16.68
N HIS A 140 -0.76 -7.25 -16.81
CA HIS A 140 -1.56 -8.18 -16.03
C HIS A 140 -2.67 -8.81 -16.85
N THR A 141 -3.06 -10.03 -16.48
CA THR A 141 -4.23 -10.71 -17.03
C THR A 141 -5.53 -10.25 -16.34
N PRO A 142 -6.72 -10.52 -16.94
CA PRO A 142 -8.00 -10.27 -16.29
C PRO A 142 -8.15 -10.96 -14.93
N LEU A 143 -7.58 -12.16 -14.78
CA LEU A 143 -7.60 -12.90 -13.53
C LEU A 143 -6.78 -12.19 -12.44
N ASP A 144 -5.59 -11.67 -12.79
CA ASP A 144 -4.72 -10.94 -11.85
C ASP A 144 -5.44 -9.71 -11.28
N VAL A 145 -6.13 -8.98 -12.16
CA VAL A 145 -6.86 -7.76 -11.84
C VAL A 145 -8.15 -8.07 -11.07
N GLY A 146 -8.93 -9.04 -11.55
CA GLY A 146 -10.21 -9.44 -10.95
C GLY A 146 -10.03 -9.94 -9.51
N VAL A 147 -9.04 -10.80 -9.27
CA VAL A 147 -8.74 -11.30 -7.92
C VAL A 147 -8.21 -10.19 -7.01
N ALA A 148 -7.35 -9.29 -7.52
CA ALA A 148 -6.88 -8.16 -6.74
C ALA A 148 -8.04 -7.22 -6.33
N LEU A 149 -8.97 -6.91 -7.24
CA LEU A 149 -10.19 -6.15 -6.95
C LEU A 149 -11.06 -6.83 -5.89
N ALA A 150 -11.31 -8.14 -6.05
CA ALA A 150 -12.16 -8.90 -5.13
C ALA A 150 -11.56 -8.96 -3.71
N LEU A 151 -10.27 -9.26 -3.59
CA LEU A 151 -9.58 -9.35 -2.31
C LEU A 151 -9.49 -7.98 -1.61
N SER A 152 -9.00 -6.97 -2.32
CA SER A 152 -8.81 -5.63 -1.72
C SER A 152 -10.15 -4.95 -1.45
N GLY A 153 -11.11 -5.09 -2.36
CA GLY A 153 -12.47 -4.59 -2.20
C GLY A 153 -13.20 -5.30 -1.05
N GLY A 154 -13.09 -6.61 -0.96
CA GLY A 154 -13.66 -7.40 0.14
C GLY A 154 -13.09 -6.96 1.49
N ILE A 155 -11.78 -6.79 1.61
CA ILE A 155 -11.12 -6.29 2.83
C ILE A 155 -11.60 -4.86 3.14
N ALA A 156 -11.68 -3.97 2.15
CA ALA A 156 -12.17 -2.60 2.34
C ALA A 156 -13.62 -2.57 2.86
N LEU A 157 -14.50 -3.43 2.33
CA LEU A 157 -15.88 -3.59 2.82
C LEU A 157 -15.91 -4.12 4.24
N VAL A 158 -15.15 -5.17 4.57
CA VAL A 158 -15.06 -5.73 5.92
C VAL A 158 -14.60 -4.66 6.91
N VAL A 159 -13.53 -3.93 6.59
CA VAL A 159 -13.05 -2.83 7.42
C VAL A 159 -14.10 -1.74 7.56
N HIS A 160 -14.79 -1.37 6.46
CA HIS A 160 -15.83 -0.34 6.49
C HIS A 160 -17.00 -0.70 7.40
N PHE A 161 -17.60 -1.88 7.19
CA PHE A 161 -18.80 -2.30 7.95
C PHE A 161 -18.51 -2.71 9.39
N LEU A 162 -17.30 -3.19 9.67
CA LEU A 162 -16.89 -3.57 11.02
C LEU A 162 -16.11 -2.48 11.75
N TRP A 163 -16.00 -1.27 11.19
CA TRP A 163 -15.10 -0.23 11.71
C TRP A 163 -15.27 0.08 13.19
N ASP A 164 -16.50 0.24 13.67
CA ASP A 164 -16.73 0.60 15.07
C ASP A 164 -16.21 -0.49 16.02
N ARG A 165 -16.43 -1.77 15.68
CA ARG A 165 -15.89 -2.91 16.43
C ARG A 165 -14.36 -3.01 16.34
N LEU A 166 -13.80 -2.78 15.14
CA LEU A 166 -12.37 -2.84 14.89
C LEU A 166 -11.64 -1.69 15.62
N ARG A 167 -12.24 -0.50 15.64
CA ARG A 167 -11.71 0.67 16.34
C ARG A 167 -11.60 0.45 17.85
N GLU A 168 -12.58 -0.18 18.47
CA GLU A 168 -12.55 -0.52 19.89
C GLU A 168 -11.48 -1.58 20.21
N ARG A 169 -11.19 -2.47 19.27
CA ARG A 169 -10.25 -3.59 19.40
C ARG A 169 -8.92 -3.35 18.70
N ARG A 170 -8.48 -2.10 18.57
CA ARG A 170 -7.23 -1.72 17.85
C ARG A 170 -6.02 -2.55 18.27
N GLY A 171 -5.84 -2.78 19.57
CA GLY A 171 -4.74 -3.58 20.07
C GLY A 171 -4.75 -5.01 19.54
N MET A 172 -5.90 -5.67 19.55
CA MET A 172 -6.05 -7.04 19.01
C MET A 172 -5.75 -7.09 17.52
N ILE A 173 -6.28 -6.12 16.76
CA ILE A 173 -6.07 -6.05 15.29
C ILE A 173 -4.60 -5.82 14.97
N SER A 174 -3.92 -4.96 15.73
CA SER A 174 -2.47 -4.75 15.58
C SER A 174 -1.70 -6.06 15.78
N TRP A 175 -2.04 -6.85 16.79
CA TRP A 175 -1.41 -8.15 17.02
C TRP A 175 -1.72 -9.18 15.94
N ILE A 176 -2.95 -9.23 15.44
CA ILE A 176 -3.33 -10.10 14.30
C ILE A 176 -2.54 -9.70 13.04
N MET A 177 -2.44 -8.40 12.75
CA MET A 177 -1.66 -7.90 11.62
C MET A 177 -0.18 -8.21 11.77
N LEU A 178 0.39 -8.04 12.97
CA LEU A 178 1.78 -8.36 13.26
C LEU A 178 2.06 -9.85 13.05
N ALA A 179 1.20 -10.72 13.57
CA ALA A 179 1.33 -12.17 13.39
C ALA A 179 1.23 -12.57 11.90
N PHE A 180 0.29 -11.98 11.16
CA PHE A 180 0.16 -12.24 9.72
C PHE A 180 1.36 -11.72 8.92
N ALA A 181 1.85 -10.52 9.25
CA ALA A 181 3.05 -9.98 8.61
C ALA A 181 4.29 -10.83 8.89
N LEU A 182 4.45 -11.30 10.14
CA LEU A 182 5.52 -12.23 10.51
C LEU A 182 5.41 -13.56 9.76
N PHE A 183 4.20 -14.09 9.63
CA PHE A 183 3.95 -15.31 8.86
C PHE A 183 4.39 -15.13 7.40
N VAL A 184 3.99 -14.03 6.73
CA VAL A 184 4.38 -13.73 5.34
C VAL A 184 5.90 -13.54 5.22
N MET A 185 6.55 -12.88 6.20
CA MET A 185 8.00 -12.72 6.25
C MET A 185 8.71 -14.07 6.31
N VAL A 186 8.35 -14.91 7.28
CA VAL A 186 8.97 -16.23 7.46
C VAL A 186 8.73 -17.10 6.23
N TYR A 187 7.53 -17.09 5.68
CA TYR A 187 7.18 -17.83 4.48
C TYR A 187 8.04 -17.41 3.27
N ALA A 188 8.19 -16.09 3.03
CA ALA A 188 9.03 -15.57 1.95
C ALA A 188 10.51 -15.99 2.12
N LEU A 189 11.04 -15.89 3.35
CA LEU A 189 12.42 -16.27 3.65
C LEU A 189 12.65 -17.76 3.49
N ILE A 190 11.71 -18.62 3.89
CA ILE A 190 11.79 -20.08 3.67
C ILE A 190 11.83 -20.37 2.17
N LEU A 191 10.90 -19.83 1.37
CA LEU A 191 10.87 -20.07 -0.08
C LEU A 191 12.16 -19.61 -0.77
N TRP A 192 12.73 -18.48 -0.34
CA TRP A 192 14.01 -17.99 -0.84
C TRP A 192 15.18 -18.90 -0.45
N LYS A 193 15.31 -19.25 0.82
CA LYS A 193 16.42 -20.09 1.31
C LYS A 193 16.37 -21.52 0.78
N THR A 194 15.20 -22.03 0.46
CA THR A 194 15.03 -23.36 -0.17
C THR A 194 15.20 -23.34 -1.71
N GLY A 195 15.48 -22.16 -2.29
CA GLY A 195 15.68 -22.01 -3.74
C GLY A 195 14.39 -22.08 -4.58
N VAL A 196 13.20 -22.06 -3.94
CA VAL A 196 11.90 -22.08 -4.65
C VAL A 196 11.63 -20.78 -5.37
N ILE A 197 12.09 -19.64 -4.81
CA ILE A 197 12.05 -18.32 -5.42
C ILE A 197 13.43 -17.65 -5.30
N THR A 198 13.71 -16.71 -6.21
CA THR A 198 14.93 -15.88 -6.12
C THR A 198 14.76 -14.76 -5.08
N GLU A 199 15.87 -14.13 -4.69
CA GLU A 199 15.85 -12.98 -3.77
C GLU A 199 14.98 -11.82 -4.30
N GLU A 200 15.03 -11.56 -5.60
CA GLU A 200 14.21 -10.54 -6.25
C GLU A 200 12.71 -10.74 -6.02
N TYR A 201 12.23 -11.99 -6.10
CA TYR A 201 10.83 -12.32 -5.83
C TYR A 201 10.48 -12.31 -4.35
N ALA A 202 11.43 -12.64 -3.47
CA ALA A 202 11.25 -12.55 -2.03
C ALA A 202 11.18 -11.10 -1.53
N ASP A 203 11.93 -10.17 -2.16
CA ASP A 203 12.05 -8.77 -1.77
C ASP A 203 10.69 -8.07 -1.66
N GLY A 204 9.79 -8.27 -2.62
CA GLY A 204 8.44 -7.68 -2.58
C GLY A 204 7.61 -8.13 -1.37
N ALA A 205 7.66 -9.43 -1.04
CA ALA A 205 6.95 -9.98 0.13
C ALA A 205 7.60 -9.53 1.45
N CYS A 206 8.93 -9.47 1.51
CA CYS A 206 9.68 -8.96 2.65
C CYS A 206 9.40 -7.47 2.90
N LYS A 207 9.32 -6.63 1.85
CA LYS A 207 8.90 -5.23 1.95
C LYS A 207 7.51 -5.10 2.57
N ALA A 208 6.53 -5.82 2.02
CA ALA A 208 5.16 -5.78 2.53
C ALA A 208 5.06 -6.26 3.98
N ALA A 209 5.76 -7.35 4.32
CA ALA A 209 5.79 -7.88 5.67
C ALA A 209 6.43 -6.88 6.66
N SER A 210 7.55 -6.26 6.27
CA SER A 210 8.25 -5.26 7.10
C SER A 210 7.38 -4.04 7.38
N VAL A 211 6.73 -3.50 6.33
CA VAL A 211 5.80 -2.38 6.48
C VAL A 211 4.60 -2.79 7.34
N GLY A 212 4.04 -3.98 7.12
CA GLY A 212 2.94 -4.51 7.93
C GLY A 212 3.29 -4.63 9.41
N MET A 213 4.49 -5.15 9.74
CA MET A 213 4.99 -5.23 11.12
C MET A 213 5.19 -3.84 11.74
N GLY A 214 5.86 -2.92 11.01
CA GLY A 214 6.12 -1.57 11.49
C GLY A 214 4.84 -0.77 11.73
N PHE A 215 3.86 -0.90 10.84
CA PHE A 215 2.55 -0.26 10.97
C PHE A 215 1.74 -0.83 12.14
N ALA A 216 1.70 -2.16 12.28
CA ALA A 216 0.98 -2.83 13.35
C ALA A 216 1.53 -2.44 14.74
N LEU A 217 2.85 -2.51 14.90
CA LEU A 217 3.53 -2.09 16.14
C LEU A 217 3.33 -0.59 16.38
N GLY A 218 3.47 0.23 15.35
CA GLY A 218 3.31 1.67 15.45
C GLY A 218 1.91 2.08 15.84
N LEU A 219 0.85 1.49 15.28
CA LEU A 219 -0.54 1.74 15.69
C LEU A 219 -0.80 1.35 17.14
N TRP A 220 -0.25 0.22 17.59
CA TRP A 220 -0.38 -0.22 18.97
C TRP A 220 0.30 0.72 19.96
N LEU A 221 1.55 1.12 19.67
CA LEU A 221 2.32 2.06 20.48
C LEU A 221 1.68 3.45 20.48
N GLU A 222 1.28 3.94 19.33
CA GLU A 222 0.63 5.24 19.18
C GLU A 222 -0.65 5.34 20.01
N GLY A 223 -1.49 4.32 19.92
CA GLY A 223 -2.73 4.28 20.68
C GLY A 223 -2.55 4.23 22.20
N ARG A 224 -1.43 3.69 22.69
CA ARG A 224 -1.13 3.60 24.13
C ARG A 224 -0.35 4.79 24.67
N LEU A 225 0.64 5.28 23.92
CA LEU A 225 1.64 6.21 24.43
C LEU A 225 1.41 7.65 23.97
N VAL A 226 0.81 7.85 22.78
CA VAL A 226 0.66 9.18 22.18
C VAL A 226 -0.81 9.58 22.09
N ASN A 227 -1.60 8.77 21.40
CA ASN A 227 -3.00 9.00 21.10
C ASN A 227 -3.27 10.43 20.60
N PHE A 228 -2.44 10.90 19.63
CA PHE A 228 -2.54 12.25 19.11
C PHE A 228 -3.90 12.48 18.42
N LYS A 229 -4.29 13.74 18.39
CA LYS A 229 -5.47 14.19 17.66
C LYS A 229 -5.06 15.10 16.51
N VAL A 230 -5.84 15.10 15.43
CA VAL A 230 -5.65 16.00 14.30
C VAL A 230 -6.35 17.32 14.63
N GLU A 231 -5.75 18.07 15.55
CA GLU A 231 -6.26 19.36 16.06
C GLU A 231 -5.24 20.48 15.76
N GLY A 232 -5.65 21.74 15.96
CA GLY A 232 -4.82 22.92 15.77
C GLY A 232 -5.03 23.61 14.41
N PRO A 233 -4.30 24.72 14.17
CA PRO A 233 -4.42 25.52 12.95
C PRO A 233 -4.14 24.70 11.69
N TRP A 234 -4.92 24.94 10.63
CA TRP A 234 -4.83 24.18 9.38
C TRP A 234 -3.42 24.21 8.75
N TYR A 235 -2.72 25.34 8.83
CA TYR A 235 -1.37 25.50 8.28
C TYR A 235 -0.32 24.66 9.03
N ILE A 236 -0.44 24.52 10.37
CA ILE A 236 0.44 23.64 11.16
C ILE A 236 0.19 22.19 10.80
N ARG A 237 -1.08 21.79 10.69
CA ARG A 237 -1.44 20.43 10.27
C ARG A 237 -0.91 20.12 8.87
N LEU A 238 -1.05 21.08 7.94
CA LEU A 238 -0.52 20.92 6.58
C LEU A 238 1.01 20.79 6.56
N LEU A 239 1.71 21.56 7.41
CA LEU A 239 3.18 21.50 7.53
C LEU A 239 3.69 20.15 8.06
N ARG A 240 2.90 19.42 8.83
CA ARG A 240 3.26 18.07 9.27
C ARG A 240 3.55 17.14 8.09
N VAL A 241 2.87 17.32 6.95
CA VAL A 241 3.02 16.42 5.78
C VAL A 241 4.41 16.51 5.16
N PRO A 242 4.90 17.66 4.65
CA PRO A 242 6.23 17.72 4.05
C PRO A 242 7.34 17.39 5.04
N VAL A 243 7.25 17.82 6.31
CA VAL A 243 8.26 17.50 7.34
C VAL A 243 8.31 15.99 7.61
N GLY A 244 7.15 15.34 7.76
CA GLY A 244 7.08 13.89 7.95
C GLY A 244 7.59 13.11 6.73
N LEU A 245 7.29 13.59 5.50
CA LEU A 245 7.77 13.00 4.26
C LEU A 245 9.29 13.16 4.07
N CYS A 246 9.92 14.23 4.56
CA CYS A 246 11.39 14.34 4.62
C CYS A 246 12.00 13.20 5.44
N GLY A 247 11.39 12.85 6.59
CA GLY A 247 11.80 11.70 7.39
C GLY A 247 11.60 10.36 6.66
N VAL A 248 10.49 10.21 5.94
CA VAL A 248 10.24 9.03 5.08
C VAL A 248 11.34 8.90 4.02
N LEU A 249 11.69 9.99 3.33
CA LEU A 249 12.74 9.99 2.31
C LEU A 249 14.13 9.69 2.90
N ALA A 250 14.42 10.23 4.08
CA ALA A 250 15.68 9.95 4.79
C ALA A 250 15.77 8.45 5.14
N ILE A 251 14.75 7.86 5.75
CA ILE A 251 14.71 6.44 6.10
C ILE A 251 14.76 5.55 4.85
N GLN A 252 14.15 5.99 3.76
CA GLN A 252 14.15 5.24 2.51
C GLN A 252 15.53 5.19 1.84
N ASN A 253 16.33 6.26 1.93
CA ASN A 253 17.56 6.40 1.16
C ASN A 253 18.84 6.21 1.99
N LEU A 254 18.93 6.78 3.21
CA LEU A 254 20.16 6.75 4.00
C LEU A 254 20.67 5.34 4.29
N PRO A 255 19.86 4.37 4.75
CA PRO A 255 20.37 3.03 5.01
C PRO A 255 20.87 2.33 3.75
N LYS A 256 20.23 2.59 2.59
CA LYS A 256 20.65 2.05 1.30
C LYS A 256 22.01 2.62 0.87
N ILE A 257 22.24 3.92 1.09
CA ILE A 257 23.52 4.59 0.77
C ILE A 257 24.65 4.06 1.64
N ILE A 258 24.37 3.82 2.94
CA ILE A 258 25.38 3.42 3.93
C ILE A 258 25.73 1.93 3.83
N PHE A 259 24.71 1.06 3.70
CA PHE A 259 24.86 -0.39 3.82
C PHE A 259 24.62 -1.15 2.51
N GLY A 260 24.28 -0.44 1.41
CA GLY A 260 23.95 -1.05 0.12
C GLY A 260 22.52 -1.59 0.05
N ASP A 261 22.23 -2.27 -1.08
CA ASP A 261 20.88 -2.79 -1.41
C ASP A 261 20.76 -4.27 -1.02
N LEU A 262 20.95 -4.56 0.28
CA LEU A 262 20.84 -5.90 0.83
C LEU A 262 19.43 -6.16 1.37
N LEU A 263 18.93 -7.40 1.29
CA LEU A 263 17.58 -7.76 1.74
C LEU A 263 17.31 -7.39 3.21
N TRP A 264 18.28 -7.60 4.11
CA TRP A 264 18.12 -7.22 5.52
C TRP A 264 18.05 -5.70 5.72
N VAL A 265 18.77 -4.90 4.90
CA VAL A 265 18.65 -3.42 4.90
C VAL A 265 17.26 -3.01 4.44
N THR A 266 16.75 -3.67 3.40
CA THR A 266 15.38 -3.47 2.92
C THR A 266 14.35 -3.78 4.01
N ILE A 267 14.45 -4.92 4.68
CA ILE A 267 13.57 -5.30 5.80
C ILE A 267 13.58 -4.22 6.88
N PHE A 268 14.77 -3.81 7.34
CA PHE A 268 14.92 -2.81 8.39
C PHE A 268 14.33 -1.46 8.01
N ARG A 269 14.66 -0.93 6.83
CA ARG A 269 14.19 0.41 6.41
C ARG A 269 12.69 0.47 6.20
N TYR A 270 12.06 -0.57 5.62
CA TYR A 270 10.61 -0.61 5.42
C TYR A 270 9.84 -0.78 6.73
N PHE A 271 10.38 -1.54 7.68
CA PHE A 271 9.86 -1.61 9.05
C PHE A 271 9.95 -0.24 9.75
N LEU A 272 11.12 0.40 9.71
CA LEU A 272 11.35 1.69 10.34
C LEU A 272 10.51 2.80 9.68
N LEU A 273 10.31 2.75 8.35
CA LEU A 273 9.46 3.68 7.62
C LEU A 273 8.01 3.63 8.11
N ALA A 274 7.44 2.45 8.24
CA ALA A 274 6.08 2.31 8.73
C ALA A 274 5.94 2.70 10.21
N LEU A 275 6.94 2.36 11.03
CA LEU A 275 7.00 2.77 12.44
C LEU A 275 7.15 4.30 12.57
N TRP A 276 7.94 4.93 11.68
CA TRP A 276 8.06 6.39 11.59
C TRP A 276 6.71 7.04 11.32
N VAL A 277 6.02 6.59 10.28
CA VAL A 277 4.73 7.16 9.87
C VAL A 277 3.69 7.04 10.96
N SER A 278 3.58 5.87 11.59
CA SER A 278 2.48 5.55 12.50
C SER A 278 2.74 5.92 13.98
N PHE A 279 4.01 6.07 14.40
CA PHE A 279 4.35 6.27 15.81
C PHE A 279 5.46 7.31 16.06
N LEU A 280 6.67 7.16 15.48
CA LEU A 280 7.80 8.00 15.84
C LEU A 280 7.58 9.49 15.49
N TYR A 281 7.12 9.76 14.29
CA TYR A 281 6.83 11.13 13.89
C TYR A 281 5.62 11.73 14.63
N PRO A 282 4.51 11.01 14.86
CA PRO A 282 3.48 11.42 15.81
C PRO A 282 3.95 11.84 17.20
N ILE A 283 4.93 11.16 17.79
CA ILE A 283 5.52 11.60 19.07
C ILE A 283 6.17 12.98 18.93
N ILE A 284 6.92 13.19 17.83
CA ILE A 284 7.69 14.43 17.63
C ILE A 284 6.74 15.62 17.57
N PHE A 285 5.75 15.60 16.66
CA PHE A 285 4.87 16.74 16.55
C PHE A 285 3.91 16.88 17.74
N ALA A 286 3.48 15.79 18.38
CA ALA A 286 2.65 15.87 19.58
C ALA A 286 3.38 16.52 20.76
N LYS A 287 4.69 16.25 20.91
CA LYS A 287 5.53 16.94 21.90
C LYS A 287 5.73 18.41 21.56
N CYS A 288 6.06 18.71 20.30
CA CYS A 288 6.28 20.09 19.85
C CYS A 288 5.04 20.97 20.01
N GLU A 289 3.85 20.39 19.85
CA GLU A 289 2.57 21.10 19.95
C GLU A 289 1.95 21.10 21.35
N GLY A 290 2.62 20.51 22.34
CA GLY A 290 2.19 20.49 23.75
C GLY A 290 1.01 19.57 24.05
N TYR A 291 0.68 18.64 23.17
CA TYR A 291 -0.43 17.68 23.37
C TYR A 291 -0.14 16.62 24.44
N MET A 292 1.11 16.32 24.73
CA MET A 292 1.49 15.26 25.68
C MET A 292 1.39 15.62 27.16
N GLY A 293 1.02 16.86 27.49
CA GLY A 293 0.89 17.34 28.89
C GLY A 293 -0.53 17.39 29.44
N LYS A 294 -1.58 17.15 28.63
CA LYS A 294 -2.98 17.39 29.04
C LYS A 294 -3.78 16.13 29.44
N LYS A 295 -3.12 15.04 29.80
CA LYS A 295 -3.81 13.81 30.27
C LYS A 295 -3.99 13.72 31.77
N SER A 296 -3.75 14.79 32.54
CA SER A 296 -3.96 14.79 33.98
C SER A 296 -4.50 16.14 34.44
N GLN A 297 -5.76 16.39 34.17
CA GLN A 297 -6.62 17.24 35.02
C GLN A 297 -8.07 16.80 34.82
#